data_f2cf6fddb59e2abc72bc3399dd929ca5
#
_entry.id   f2cf6fddb59e2abc72bc3399dd929ca5
#
_cell.length_a   1.000
_cell.length_b   1.000
_cell.length_c   1.000
_cell.angle_alpha   90.00
_cell.angle_beta   90.00
_cell.angle_gamma   90.00
#
_symmetry.space_group_name_H-M   'P 1'
#
loop_
_entity.id
_entity.type
_entity.pdbx_description
1 polymer ?
#
loop_
_entity_poly.entity_id
_entity_poly.type
_entity_poly.pdbx_seq_one_letter_code
_entity_poly.pdbx_strand_id
1 'polypeptide(L)'
;AWGNDDTKKIMEILKKHNVKVTFFMTGGWVEHYPDDVKMILAEGHDLGNHSENHKNMSQLADSEKETELMKVHEKVKNLTGYEMFLFRPPYGDYDNAVVKTAKKCGYYTIQWDVDSLDWKDYGTTSIINTVTRHKHLGNGSIILCHNGAKYTAEALDSLIQELKAQGYTFVPLSELIYRDHYHLDQEGRQIPD
;
A
#
# COMPACT_ATOMS: atom_id res chain seq x y z
N ALA A 1 1.03 -4.88 6.49
CA ALA A 1 1.20 -6.33 6.57
C ALA A 1 1.26 -6.78 8.03
N TRP A 2 0.39 -7.72 8.43
CA TRP A 2 0.33 -8.17 9.83
C TRP A 2 0.99 -9.53 10.03
N GLY A 3 0.96 -10.39 9.04
CA GLY A 3 1.55 -11.71 9.03
C GLY A 3 1.96 -12.10 7.63
N ASN A 4 2.29 -13.38 7.41
CA ASN A 4 2.62 -13.86 6.06
C ASN A 4 1.94 -15.17 5.68
N ASP A 5 1.05 -15.69 6.50
CA ASP A 5 0.38 -16.99 6.27
C ASP A 5 -0.39 -17.05 4.95
N ASP A 6 -0.94 -15.92 4.52
CA ASP A 6 -1.69 -15.76 3.28
C ASP A 6 -0.89 -15.11 2.13
N THR A 7 0.34 -14.63 2.38
CA THR A 7 1.14 -13.89 1.40
C THR A 7 1.34 -14.70 0.12
N LYS A 8 1.71 -15.97 0.20
CA LYS A 8 1.89 -16.84 -0.97
C LYS A 8 0.60 -16.99 -1.79
N LYS A 9 -0.53 -17.21 -1.12
CA LYS A 9 -1.84 -17.31 -1.78
C LYS A 9 -2.22 -16.02 -2.48
N ILE A 10 -1.99 -14.87 -1.84
CA ILE A 10 -2.19 -13.55 -2.45
C ILE A 10 -1.32 -13.42 -3.71
N MET A 11 -0.04 -13.76 -3.63
CA MET A 11 0.89 -13.68 -4.77
C MET A 11 0.47 -14.59 -5.93
N GLU A 12 0.02 -15.82 -5.66
CA GLU A 12 -0.50 -16.74 -6.67
C GLU A 12 -1.74 -16.18 -7.39
N ILE A 13 -2.66 -15.56 -6.65
CA ILE A 13 -3.87 -14.93 -7.21
C ILE A 13 -3.48 -13.73 -8.09
N LEU A 14 -2.61 -12.86 -7.60
CA LEU A 14 -2.11 -11.71 -8.38
C LEU A 14 -1.43 -12.16 -9.68
N LYS A 15 -0.60 -13.21 -9.60
CA LYS A 15 0.06 -13.80 -10.77
C LYS A 15 -0.94 -14.41 -11.76
N LYS A 16 -1.94 -15.18 -11.28
CA LYS A 16 -3.03 -15.75 -12.08
C LYS A 16 -3.73 -14.68 -12.91
N HIS A 17 -3.97 -13.53 -12.34
CA HIS A 17 -4.66 -12.42 -13.00
C HIS A 17 -3.74 -11.45 -13.74
N ASN A 18 -2.42 -11.66 -13.70
CA ASN A 18 -1.41 -10.72 -14.20
C ASN A 18 -1.60 -9.30 -13.63
N VAL A 19 -1.80 -9.21 -12.32
CA VAL A 19 -2.00 -7.94 -11.60
C VAL A 19 -0.76 -7.63 -10.77
N LYS A 20 -0.27 -6.39 -10.86
CA LYS A 20 0.79 -5.86 -10.01
C LYS A 20 0.20 -4.85 -9.04
N VAL A 21 0.68 -4.88 -7.81
CA VAL A 21 0.21 -4.03 -6.70
C VAL A 21 1.39 -3.48 -5.92
N THR A 22 1.10 -2.67 -4.91
CA THR A 22 2.10 -2.11 -4.01
C THR A 22 1.91 -2.68 -2.62
N PHE A 23 2.96 -3.25 -2.04
CA PHE A 23 2.98 -3.76 -0.67
C PHE A 23 3.65 -2.74 0.26
N PHE A 24 2.89 -2.20 1.20
CA PHE A 24 3.44 -1.34 2.25
C PHE A 24 3.83 -2.16 3.48
N MET A 25 5.12 -2.14 3.84
CA MET A 25 5.70 -3.01 4.85
C MET A 25 6.29 -2.20 6.00
N THR A 26 6.09 -2.67 7.23
CA THR A 26 6.77 -2.15 8.40
C THR A 26 8.19 -2.74 8.53
N GLY A 27 9.06 -2.06 9.28
CA GLY A 27 10.41 -2.55 9.53
C GLY A 27 10.44 -3.93 10.19
N GLY A 28 9.53 -4.16 11.15
CA GLY A 28 9.40 -5.47 11.80
C GLY A 28 8.96 -6.57 10.83
N TRP A 29 8.05 -6.28 9.89
CA TRP A 29 7.65 -7.27 8.88
C TRP A 29 8.80 -7.64 7.94
N VAL A 30 9.59 -6.65 7.51
CA VAL A 30 10.78 -6.87 6.66
C VAL A 30 11.80 -7.76 7.34
N GLU A 31 12.03 -7.56 8.64
CA GLU A 31 12.96 -8.38 9.44
C GLU A 31 12.48 -9.82 9.61
N HIS A 32 11.19 -10.02 9.86
CA HIS A 32 10.62 -11.34 10.11
C HIS A 32 10.45 -12.16 8.83
N TYR A 33 10.19 -11.50 7.69
CA TYR A 33 9.84 -12.18 6.43
C TYR A 33 10.69 -11.71 5.23
N PRO A 34 12.03 -11.76 5.32
CA PRO A 34 12.91 -11.25 4.27
C PRO A 34 12.75 -11.98 2.93
N ASP A 35 12.42 -13.27 2.96
CA ASP A 35 12.20 -14.04 1.73
C ASP A 35 10.89 -13.64 1.02
N ASP A 36 9.85 -13.28 1.76
CA ASP A 36 8.62 -12.75 1.19
C ASP A 36 8.87 -11.37 0.54
N VAL A 37 9.67 -10.51 1.16
CA VAL A 37 10.07 -9.22 0.56
C VAL A 37 10.76 -9.43 -0.78
N LYS A 38 11.72 -10.35 -0.86
CA LYS A 38 12.42 -10.69 -2.11
C LYS A 38 11.47 -11.27 -3.16
N MET A 39 10.56 -12.16 -2.76
CA MET A 39 9.57 -12.78 -3.64
C MET A 39 8.62 -11.71 -4.22
N ILE A 40 8.10 -10.81 -3.40
CA ILE A 40 7.21 -9.72 -3.82
C ILE A 40 7.90 -8.85 -4.89
N LEU A 41 9.15 -8.46 -4.64
CA LEU A 41 9.92 -7.68 -5.60
C LEU A 41 10.21 -8.45 -6.89
N ALA A 42 10.63 -9.72 -6.78
CA ALA A 42 10.94 -10.58 -7.93
C ALA A 42 9.74 -10.82 -8.85
N GLU A 43 8.53 -10.84 -8.29
CA GLU A 43 7.28 -10.94 -9.07
C GLU A 43 6.83 -9.59 -9.65
N GLY A 44 7.60 -8.50 -9.46
CA GLY A 44 7.38 -7.20 -10.09
C GLY A 44 6.34 -6.31 -9.39
N HIS A 45 6.14 -6.49 -8.09
CA HIS A 45 5.32 -5.60 -7.28
C HIS A 45 6.16 -4.47 -6.68
N ASP A 46 5.53 -3.34 -6.38
CA ASP A 46 6.19 -2.26 -5.64
C ASP A 46 6.38 -2.63 -4.17
N LEU A 47 7.51 -2.20 -3.62
CA LEU A 47 7.74 -2.19 -2.18
C LEU A 47 7.55 -0.77 -1.64
N GLY A 48 6.67 -0.60 -0.68
CA GLY A 48 6.35 0.67 -0.03
C GLY A 48 6.69 0.65 1.47
N ASN A 49 6.98 1.82 1.99
CA ASN A 49 7.34 2.05 3.38
C ASN A 49 6.08 2.28 4.24
N HIS A 50 5.95 1.56 5.37
CA HIS A 50 4.86 1.72 6.33
C HIS A 50 5.37 2.01 7.74
N SER A 51 6.48 2.73 7.85
CA SER A 51 7.25 3.04 9.04
C SER A 51 7.91 1.83 9.73
N GLU A 52 8.84 2.11 10.62
CA GLU A 52 9.56 1.07 11.36
C GLU A 52 8.65 0.34 12.35
N ASN A 53 7.94 1.11 13.19
CA ASN A 53 7.21 0.60 14.34
C ASN A 53 5.70 0.84 14.30
N HIS A 54 5.16 1.22 13.14
CA HIS A 54 3.71 1.48 12.95
C HIS A 54 3.14 2.50 13.94
N LYS A 55 3.88 3.60 14.20
CA LYS A 55 3.44 4.66 15.11
C LYS A 55 2.54 5.69 14.42
N ASN A 56 1.75 6.42 15.20
CA ASN A 56 1.03 7.61 14.75
C ASN A 56 2.05 8.70 14.39
N MET A 57 2.26 8.92 13.10
CA MET A 57 3.34 9.77 12.60
C MET A 57 3.15 11.25 12.95
N SER A 58 1.92 11.74 13.02
CA SER A 58 1.64 13.14 13.39
C SER A 58 2.06 13.49 14.83
N GLN A 59 2.13 12.49 15.70
CA GLN A 59 2.50 12.65 17.10
C GLN A 59 4.01 12.62 17.38
N LEU A 60 4.82 12.36 16.37
CA LEU A 60 6.27 12.25 16.51
C LEU A 60 6.97 13.58 16.23
N ALA A 61 8.15 13.79 16.84
CA ALA A 61 9.05 14.86 16.41
C ALA A 61 9.57 14.59 14.98
N ASP A 62 10.00 15.61 14.25
CA ASP A 62 10.44 15.45 12.85
C ASP A 62 11.63 14.50 12.72
N SER A 63 12.57 14.51 13.66
CA SER A 63 13.69 13.58 13.71
C SER A 63 13.27 12.12 13.93
N GLU A 64 12.19 11.91 14.69
CA GLU A 64 11.63 10.56 14.90
C GLU A 64 10.89 10.09 13.66
N LYS A 65 10.15 10.97 12.96
CA LYS A 65 9.53 10.66 11.66
C LYS A 65 10.58 10.21 10.64
N GLU A 66 11.69 10.97 10.52
CA GLU A 66 12.82 10.60 9.65
C GLU A 66 13.38 9.21 10.03
N THR A 67 13.56 8.95 11.31
CA THR A 67 14.06 7.66 11.81
C THR A 67 13.12 6.51 11.46
N GLU A 68 11.80 6.68 11.66
CA GLU A 68 10.78 5.69 11.31
C GLU A 68 10.78 5.36 9.81
N LEU A 69 11.03 6.35 8.95
CA LEU A 69 11.10 6.15 7.50
C LEU A 69 12.43 5.51 7.07
N MET A 70 13.56 6.07 7.52
CA MET A 70 14.86 5.69 7.00
C MET A 70 15.33 4.31 7.49
N LYS A 71 14.92 3.87 8.68
CA LYS A 71 15.22 2.51 9.15
C LYS A 71 14.66 1.44 8.23
N VAL A 72 13.39 1.55 7.82
CA VAL A 72 12.77 0.62 6.87
C VAL A 72 13.42 0.73 5.50
N HIS A 73 13.72 1.96 5.06
CA HIS A 73 14.39 2.22 3.79
C HIS A 73 15.71 1.43 3.70
N GLU A 74 16.57 1.60 4.69
CA GLU A 74 17.87 0.91 4.75
C GLU A 74 17.73 -0.61 4.83
N LYS A 75 16.77 -1.13 5.59
CA LYS A 75 16.50 -2.57 5.67
C LYS A 75 16.16 -3.16 4.29
N VAL A 76 15.21 -2.53 3.59
CA VAL A 76 14.78 -2.99 2.26
C VAL A 76 15.90 -2.83 1.24
N LYS A 77 16.60 -1.69 1.24
CA LYS A 77 17.73 -1.43 0.36
C LYS A 77 18.87 -2.44 0.55
N ASN A 78 19.25 -2.71 1.80
CA ASN A 78 20.30 -3.69 2.11
C ASN A 78 19.90 -5.12 1.72
N LEU A 79 18.61 -5.44 1.86
CA LEU A 79 18.09 -6.78 1.55
C LEU A 79 17.97 -7.04 0.05
N THR A 80 17.56 -6.02 -0.73
CA THR A 80 17.10 -6.20 -2.12
C THR A 80 17.77 -5.28 -3.13
N GLY A 81 18.42 -4.22 -2.71
CA GLY A 81 18.89 -3.12 -3.57
C GLY A 81 17.79 -2.15 -4.01
N TYR A 82 16.53 -2.39 -3.64
CA TYR A 82 15.40 -1.55 -4.05
C TYR A 82 15.34 -0.25 -3.24
N GLU A 83 15.25 0.87 -3.94
CA GLU A 83 15.08 2.21 -3.36
C GLU A 83 13.60 2.54 -3.27
N MET A 84 12.99 2.39 -2.09
CA MET A 84 11.58 2.74 -1.90
C MET A 84 11.36 4.25 -2.00
N PHE A 85 10.25 4.66 -2.61
CA PHE A 85 9.85 6.06 -2.74
C PHE A 85 8.36 6.30 -2.45
N LEU A 86 7.62 5.27 -2.07
CA LEU A 86 6.21 5.34 -1.69
C LEU A 86 6.09 5.09 -0.18
N PHE A 87 5.43 5.99 0.52
CA PHE A 87 5.18 5.90 1.95
C PHE A 87 3.68 5.98 2.25
N ARG A 88 3.17 5.04 3.03
CA ARG A 88 1.80 5.11 3.57
C ARG A 88 1.88 5.30 5.07
N PRO A 89 1.35 6.40 5.62
CA PRO A 89 1.31 6.61 7.07
C PRO A 89 0.49 5.53 7.76
N PRO A 90 0.98 4.95 8.88
CA PRO A 90 0.18 4.10 9.73
C PRO A 90 -1.14 4.77 10.13
N TYR A 91 -2.22 3.99 10.18
CA TYR A 91 -3.58 4.47 10.51
C TYR A 91 -4.15 5.54 9.56
N GLY A 92 -3.45 5.87 8.46
CA GLY A 92 -3.76 7.04 7.66
C GLY A 92 -3.50 8.37 8.38
N ASP A 93 -2.71 8.35 9.44
CA ASP A 93 -2.38 9.50 10.28
C ASP A 93 -1.30 10.38 9.65
N TYR A 94 -1.70 11.52 9.12
CA TYR A 94 -0.78 12.49 8.53
C TYR A 94 -1.24 13.94 8.76
N ASP A 95 -0.27 14.81 8.73
CA ASP A 95 -0.40 16.25 8.71
C ASP A 95 0.66 16.86 7.77
N ASN A 96 0.72 18.18 7.70
CA ASN A 96 1.70 18.88 6.87
C ASN A 96 3.15 18.55 7.25
N ALA A 97 3.43 18.31 8.54
CA ALA A 97 4.76 17.96 9.02
C ALA A 97 5.16 16.56 8.56
N VAL A 98 4.25 15.58 8.61
CA VAL A 98 4.46 14.21 8.10
C VAL A 98 4.76 14.25 6.61
N VAL A 99 3.92 14.92 5.80
CA VAL A 99 4.10 14.99 4.35
C VAL A 99 5.41 15.69 3.98
N LYS A 100 5.76 16.79 4.67
CA LYS A 100 7.01 17.52 4.45
C LYS A 100 8.23 16.67 4.78
N THR A 101 8.20 15.96 5.91
CA THR A 101 9.29 15.07 6.33
C THR A 101 9.44 13.89 5.37
N ALA A 102 8.34 13.25 4.98
CA ALA A 102 8.37 12.18 3.98
C ALA A 102 8.99 12.66 2.65
N LYS A 103 8.58 13.84 2.16
CA LYS A 103 9.15 14.44 0.95
C LYS A 103 10.64 14.71 1.08
N LYS A 104 11.11 15.24 2.23
CA LYS A 104 12.53 15.44 2.53
C LYS A 104 13.32 14.13 2.48
N CYS A 105 12.72 13.02 2.90
CA CYS A 105 13.29 11.66 2.83
C CYS A 105 13.14 11.00 1.44
N GLY A 106 12.63 11.70 0.43
CA GLY A 106 12.47 11.17 -0.93
C GLY A 106 11.19 10.36 -1.17
N TYR A 107 10.17 10.52 -0.30
CA TYR A 107 8.93 9.77 -0.37
C TYR A 107 7.74 10.59 -0.86
N TYR A 108 6.89 9.94 -1.66
CA TYR A 108 5.51 10.36 -1.92
C TYR A 108 4.60 9.75 -0.86
N THR A 109 3.82 10.59 -0.18
CA THR A 109 2.85 10.14 0.84
C THR A 109 1.58 9.67 0.15
N ILE A 110 1.20 8.41 0.40
CA ILE A 110 0.10 7.74 -0.26
C ILE A 110 -1.02 7.44 0.74
N GLN A 111 -2.22 7.88 0.42
CA GLN A 111 -3.45 7.50 1.11
C GLN A 111 -4.26 6.51 0.27
N TRP A 112 -5.53 6.31 0.62
CA TRP A 112 -6.50 5.51 -0.12
C TRP A 112 -7.85 6.22 -0.12
N ASP A 113 -8.70 5.93 -1.09
CA ASP A 113 -10.07 6.41 -1.19
C ASP A 113 -11.11 5.29 -1.05
N VAL A 114 -10.68 4.03 -1.20
CA VAL A 114 -11.53 2.85 -1.04
C VAL A 114 -10.95 1.93 0.02
N ASP A 115 -11.52 1.96 1.23
CA ASP A 115 -11.18 1.00 2.29
C ASP A 115 -12.05 -0.27 2.11
N SER A 116 -11.41 -1.41 1.93
CA SER A 116 -12.11 -2.70 1.80
C SER A 116 -12.77 -3.15 3.10
N LEU A 117 -12.38 -2.60 4.23
CA LEU A 117 -12.77 -3.00 5.58
C LEU A 117 -12.45 -4.46 5.89
N ASP A 118 -11.46 -5.04 5.23
CA ASP A 118 -11.04 -6.43 5.39
C ASP A 118 -10.57 -6.75 6.83
N TRP A 119 -10.05 -5.75 7.51
CA TRP A 119 -9.61 -5.79 8.91
C TRP A 119 -10.75 -5.94 9.93
N LYS A 120 -12.02 -5.82 9.49
CA LYS A 120 -13.21 -5.98 10.34
C LYS A 120 -13.76 -7.41 10.38
N ASP A 121 -13.18 -8.32 9.61
CA ASP A 121 -13.58 -9.74 9.56
C ASP A 121 -15.06 -10.01 9.23
N TYR A 122 -15.69 -9.14 8.43
CA TYR A 122 -17.09 -9.29 8.01
C TYR A 122 -17.32 -10.35 6.92
N GLY A 123 -16.25 -11.03 6.46
CA GLY A 123 -16.30 -12.09 5.46
C GLY A 123 -16.03 -11.64 4.03
N THR A 124 -15.79 -12.61 3.14
CA THR A 124 -15.39 -12.41 1.75
C THR A 124 -16.40 -11.58 0.95
N THR A 125 -17.68 -11.91 1.06
CA THR A 125 -18.77 -11.17 0.37
C THR A 125 -18.83 -9.71 0.79
N SER A 126 -18.57 -9.41 2.07
CA SER A 126 -18.54 -8.05 2.57
C SER A 126 -17.40 -7.24 1.93
N ILE A 127 -16.20 -7.81 1.86
CA ILE A 127 -15.03 -7.18 1.23
C ILE A 127 -15.35 -6.84 -0.24
N ILE A 128 -15.83 -7.83 -0.99
CA ILE A 128 -16.15 -7.66 -2.41
C ILE A 128 -17.19 -6.54 -2.61
N ASN A 129 -18.32 -6.60 -1.89
CA ASN A 129 -19.38 -5.60 -2.00
C ASN A 129 -18.92 -4.21 -1.56
N THR A 130 -18.13 -4.13 -0.48
CA THR A 130 -17.62 -2.84 0.02
C THR A 130 -16.78 -2.15 -1.04
N VAL A 131 -15.91 -2.87 -1.72
CA VAL A 131 -15.04 -2.30 -2.75
C VAL A 131 -15.80 -2.04 -4.04
N THR A 132 -16.49 -3.05 -4.59
CA THR A 132 -17.09 -2.97 -5.94
C THR A 132 -18.29 -2.02 -6.04
N ARG A 133 -18.88 -1.67 -4.89
CA ARG A 133 -20.01 -0.71 -4.77
C ARG A 133 -19.62 0.56 -4.02
N HIS A 134 -18.32 0.78 -3.78
CA HIS A 134 -17.89 1.95 -3.05
C HIS A 134 -18.19 3.23 -3.83
N LYS A 135 -18.74 4.24 -3.15
CA LYS A 135 -19.16 5.51 -3.79
C LYS A 135 -18.00 6.29 -4.45
N HIS A 136 -16.78 6.08 -3.97
CA HIS A 136 -15.59 6.74 -4.49
C HIS A 136 -14.83 5.88 -5.52
N LEU A 137 -15.28 4.63 -5.77
CA LEU A 137 -14.61 3.78 -6.74
C LEU A 137 -14.69 4.40 -8.14
N GLY A 138 -13.53 4.59 -8.76
CA GLY A 138 -13.40 5.20 -10.08
C GLY A 138 -11.99 5.07 -10.62
N ASN A 139 -11.72 5.70 -11.75
CA ASN A 139 -10.37 5.75 -12.33
C ASN A 139 -9.43 6.49 -11.36
N GLY A 140 -8.28 5.89 -11.10
CA GLY A 140 -7.31 6.42 -10.15
C GLY A 140 -7.56 6.05 -8.68
N SER A 141 -8.60 5.25 -8.39
CA SER A 141 -8.87 4.78 -7.02
C SER A 141 -7.74 3.93 -6.47
N ILE A 142 -7.44 4.16 -5.20
CA ILE A 142 -6.47 3.38 -4.42
C ILE A 142 -7.24 2.57 -3.38
N ILE A 143 -7.24 1.25 -3.55
CA ILE A 143 -7.96 0.32 -2.70
C ILE A 143 -7.03 -0.19 -1.60
N LEU A 144 -7.46 -0.07 -0.34
CA LEU A 144 -6.74 -0.60 0.82
C LEU A 144 -7.19 -2.03 1.12
N CYS A 145 -6.22 -2.95 1.19
CA CYS A 145 -6.36 -4.31 1.70
C CYS A 145 -5.15 -4.66 2.56
N HIS A 146 -5.29 -5.70 3.39
CA HIS A 146 -4.20 -6.17 4.26
C HIS A 146 -3.92 -7.65 4.02
N ASN A 147 -2.63 -8.02 3.85
CA ASN A 147 -2.24 -9.40 4.05
C ASN A 147 -2.24 -9.71 5.56
N GLY A 148 -2.60 -10.95 5.91
CA GLY A 148 -2.83 -11.35 7.30
C GLY A 148 -4.24 -11.04 7.81
N ALA A 149 -5.09 -10.34 7.07
CA ALA A 149 -6.50 -10.22 7.38
C ALA A 149 -7.25 -11.50 6.96
N LYS A 150 -8.15 -11.95 7.81
CA LYS A 150 -8.75 -13.30 7.77
C LYS A 150 -9.33 -13.71 6.42
N TYR A 151 -9.95 -12.79 5.70
CA TYR A 151 -10.72 -13.11 4.49
C TYR A 151 -10.16 -12.49 3.20
N THR A 152 -9.08 -11.71 3.27
CA THR A 152 -8.54 -10.98 2.12
C THR A 152 -8.08 -11.93 1.02
N ALA A 153 -7.28 -12.93 1.36
CA ALA A 153 -6.79 -13.91 0.37
C ALA A 153 -7.91 -14.74 -0.25
N GLU A 154 -9.03 -14.95 0.46
CA GLU A 154 -10.19 -15.66 -0.09
C GLU A 154 -11.04 -14.77 -1.01
N ALA A 155 -11.16 -13.47 -0.67
CA ALA A 155 -11.94 -12.52 -1.45
C ALA A 155 -11.25 -12.08 -2.73
N LEU A 156 -9.91 -12.08 -2.75
CA LEU A 156 -9.09 -11.38 -3.75
C LEU A 156 -9.35 -11.87 -5.19
N ASP A 157 -9.49 -13.18 -5.41
CA ASP A 157 -9.73 -13.72 -6.75
C ASP A 157 -11.03 -13.18 -7.36
N SER A 158 -12.13 -13.26 -6.63
CA SER A 158 -13.43 -12.73 -7.06
C SER A 158 -13.44 -11.21 -7.14
N LEU A 159 -12.79 -10.52 -6.21
CA LEU A 159 -12.68 -9.07 -6.22
C LEU A 159 -12.00 -8.56 -7.50
N ILE A 160 -10.88 -9.17 -7.89
CA ILE A 160 -10.18 -8.82 -9.12
C ILE A 160 -11.06 -9.07 -10.34
N GLN A 161 -11.75 -10.22 -10.38
CA GLN A 161 -12.65 -10.55 -11.50
C GLN A 161 -13.79 -9.55 -11.65
N GLU A 162 -14.44 -9.18 -10.54
CA GLU A 162 -15.54 -8.22 -10.57
C GLU A 162 -15.09 -6.82 -10.97
N LEU A 163 -13.95 -6.34 -10.48
CA LEU A 163 -13.41 -5.05 -10.88
C LEU A 163 -13.01 -5.03 -12.36
N LYS A 164 -12.42 -6.12 -12.88
CA LYS A 164 -12.13 -6.25 -14.31
C LYS A 164 -13.41 -6.28 -15.15
N ALA A 165 -14.46 -6.96 -14.68
CA ALA A 165 -15.77 -6.99 -15.36
C ALA A 165 -16.44 -5.60 -15.39
N GLN A 166 -16.15 -4.74 -14.43
CA GLN A 166 -16.56 -3.32 -14.44
C GLN A 166 -15.69 -2.43 -15.36
N GLY A 167 -14.67 -3.00 -16.00
CA GLY A 167 -13.81 -2.29 -16.95
C GLY A 167 -12.54 -1.68 -16.34
N TYR A 168 -12.23 -1.95 -15.07
CA TYR A 168 -11.01 -1.45 -14.45
C TYR A 168 -9.80 -2.29 -14.83
N THR A 169 -8.66 -1.61 -14.98
CA THR A 169 -7.32 -2.21 -15.05
C THR A 169 -6.57 -1.91 -13.77
N PHE A 170 -5.63 -2.80 -13.43
CA PHE A 170 -4.83 -2.67 -12.21
C PHE A 170 -3.40 -2.27 -12.57
N VAL A 171 -2.87 -1.30 -11.83
CA VAL A 171 -1.47 -0.89 -11.93
C VAL A 171 -0.89 -0.73 -10.52
N PRO A 172 0.43 -0.91 -10.33
CA PRO A 172 1.07 -0.57 -9.08
C PRO A 172 1.09 0.95 -8.91
N LEU A 173 1.24 1.44 -7.67
CA LEU A 173 1.22 2.88 -7.39
C LEU A 173 2.35 3.64 -8.09
N SER A 174 3.49 3.00 -8.33
CA SER A 174 4.59 3.59 -9.10
C SER A 174 4.21 4.01 -10.51
N GLU A 175 3.21 3.36 -11.10
CA GLU A 175 2.66 3.68 -12.43
C GLU A 175 1.43 4.60 -12.35
N LEU A 176 0.73 4.61 -11.19
CA LEU A 176 -0.51 5.37 -11.02
C LEU A 176 -0.27 6.84 -10.72
N ILE A 177 0.72 7.14 -9.85
CA ILE A 177 0.93 8.50 -9.35
C ILE A 177 1.65 9.38 -10.34
N TYR A 178 1.27 10.67 -10.37
CA TYR A 178 2.08 11.70 -11.01
C TYR A 178 3.29 12.03 -10.13
N ARG A 179 4.47 12.19 -10.73
CA ARG A 179 5.71 12.56 -10.02
C ARG A 179 6.05 14.03 -10.16
N ASP A 180 5.55 14.64 -11.22
CA ASP A 180 5.70 16.04 -11.58
C ASP A 180 4.45 16.54 -12.33
N HIS A 181 4.38 17.84 -12.61
CA HIS A 181 3.28 18.47 -13.36
C HIS A 181 1.88 18.15 -12.81
N TYR A 182 1.74 18.25 -11.49
CA TYR A 182 0.46 18.09 -10.82
C TYR A 182 0.33 19.00 -9.60
N HIS A 183 -0.89 19.31 -9.25
CA HIS A 183 -1.24 19.89 -7.95
C HIS A 183 -2.16 18.96 -7.18
N LEU A 184 -2.31 19.19 -5.89
CA LEU A 184 -3.29 18.49 -5.06
C LEU A 184 -4.56 19.33 -4.95
N ASP A 185 -5.73 18.70 -5.14
CA ASP A 185 -7.00 19.32 -4.81
C ASP A 185 -7.25 19.35 -3.29
N GLN A 186 -8.43 19.86 -2.90
CA GLN A 186 -8.82 19.98 -1.48
C GLN A 186 -9.00 18.61 -0.80
N GLU A 187 -9.19 17.56 -1.57
CA GLU A 187 -9.34 16.18 -1.09
C GLU A 187 -8.03 15.40 -1.10
N GLY A 188 -6.92 16.05 -1.52
CA GLY A 188 -5.60 15.44 -1.60
C GLY A 188 -5.37 14.58 -2.84
N ARG A 189 -6.22 14.70 -3.87
CA ARG A 189 -6.03 13.99 -5.14
C ARG A 189 -5.04 14.73 -6.01
N GLN A 190 -4.21 13.96 -6.71
CA GLN A 190 -3.33 14.51 -7.74
C GLN A 190 -4.12 14.86 -9.00
N ILE A 191 -4.08 16.13 -9.39
CA ILE A 191 -4.69 16.65 -10.61
C ILE A 191 -3.55 17.08 -11.54
N PRO A 192 -3.49 16.59 -12.78
CA PRO A 192 -2.45 17.01 -13.73
C PRO A 192 -2.60 18.48 -14.08
N ASP A 193 -1.45 19.20 -14.20
CA ASP A 193 -1.39 20.62 -14.60
C ASP A 193 -1.66 20.80 -16.09
#